data_8f66a9e98e52dbca45a916ece3f2b9b0
#
_entry.id   8f66a9e98e52dbca45a916ece3f2b9b0
#
_cell.length_a   1.000
_cell.length_b   1.000
_cell.length_c   1.000
_cell.angle_alpha   90.00
_cell.angle_beta   90.00
_cell.angle_gamma   90.00
#
_symmetry.space_group_name_H-M   'P 1'
#
loop_
_entity.id
_entity.type
_entity.pdbx_description
1 polymer ?
#
loop_
_entity_poly.entity_id
_entity_poly.type
_entity_poly.pdbx_seq_one_letter_code
_entity_poly.pdbx_strand_id
1 'polypeptide(L)'
;MNTQTTLLQASRWKPWEPVLWLLAFAAPLVLPSHALIINEIAIVALFAVSLDLVLGYTGIVSLGHAAFFGMGAYSAALFAKHIHPDPLVGMVFAVGTSTVLGALCSLTVMRGTDLTRLMVTLGIGLILMELANKLDWLTGGADGLQGVMMGPVLGQFEFDLYGRTAAFYSLTVLLLCFLLARRFVHSPLGGTLKAIDKAVRYAKEMV
;
A
#
# COMPACT_ATOMS: atom_id res chain seq x y z
N MET A 1 -22.62 -14.98 25.35
CA MET A 1 -21.21 -14.56 25.26
C MET A 1 -21.21 -13.29 24.41
N ASN A 2 -20.90 -12.11 24.99
CA ASN A 2 -21.07 -10.81 24.29
C ASN A 2 -20.06 -10.67 23.17
N THR A 3 -20.55 -10.56 21.95
CA THR A 3 -19.74 -10.34 20.70
C THR A 3 -18.83 -9.10 20.83
N GLN A 4 -19.22 -8.10 21.60
CA GLN A 4 -18.41 -6.91 21.87
C GLN A 4 -17.16 -7.22 22.71
N THR A 5 -17.24 -8.10 23.68
CA THR A 5 -16.07 -8.46 24.53
C THR A 5 -15.04 -9.25 23.78
N THR A 6 -15.44 -10.12 22.84
CA THR A 6 -14.53 -10.88 21.96
C THR A 6 -13.83 -9.99 20.96
N LEU A 7 -14.50 -8.99 20.39
CA LEU A 7 -13.89 -8.02 19.47
C LEU A 7 -12.89 -7.10 20.18
N LEU A 8 -13.20 -6.67 21.40
CA LEU A 8 -12.31 -5.84 22.23
C LEU A 8 -11.07 -6.62 22.69
N GLN A 9 -11.20 -7.92 22.97
CA GLN A 9 -10.04 -8.77 23.32
C GLN A 9 -9.14 -9.06 22.12
N ALA A 10 -9.70 -9.21 20.92
CA ALA A 10 -8.95 -9.40 19.68
C ALA A 10 -8.20 -8.13 19.25
N SER A 11 -8.66 -6.93 19.67
CA SER A 11 -8.04 -5.65 19.35
C SER A 11 -6.88 -5.27 20.29
N ARG A 12 -6.64 -6.01 21.36
CA ARG A 12 -5.55 -5.71 22.30
C ARG A 12 -4.19 -5.91 21.66
N TRP A 13 -3.31 -4.93 21.89
CA TRP A 13 -1.90 -5.03 21.50
C TRP A 13 -1.25 -6.22 22.21
N LYS A 14 -0.58 -7.07 21.45
CA LYS A 14 0.29 -8.06 22.05
C LYS A 14 1.57 -7.37 22.51
N PRO A 15 2.15 -7.76 23.69
CA PRO A 15 3.28 -7.05 24.28
C PRO A 15 4.54 -7.00 23.40
N TRP A 16 4.67 -7.88 22.43
CA TRP A 16 5.78 -7.90 21.47
C TRP A 16 5.61 -6.93 20.29
N GLU A 17 4.37 -6.50 19.96
CA GLU A 17 4.12 -5.57 18.84
C GLU A 17 4.80 -4.21 19.05
N PRO A 18 4.66 -3.53 20.21
CA PRO A 18 5.37 -2.26 20.44
C PRO A 18 6.89 -2.45 20.46
N VAL A 19 7.39 -3.60 20.90
CA VAL A 19 8.84 -3.89 20.89
C VAL A 19 9.35 -3.97 19.44
N LEU A 20 8.62 -4.62 18.53
CA LEU A 20 8.98 -4.66 17.10
C LEU A 20 9.03 -3.26 16.48
N TRP A 21 8.05 -2.40 16.79
CA TRP A 21 8.03 -1.03 16.29
C TRP A 21 9.18 -0.20 16.85
N LEU A 22 9.50 -0.36 18.15
CA LEU A 22 10.66 0.29 18.74
C LEU A 22 11.97 -0.14 18.08
N LEU A 23 12.13 -1.44 17.82
CA LEU A 23 13.30 -1.96 17.08
C LEU A 23 13.35 -1.42 15.64
N ALA A 24 12.21 -1.37 14.94
CA ALA A 24 12.14 -0.84 13.57
C ALA A 24 12.57 0.64 13.52
N PHE A 25 12.11 1.47 14.45
CA PHE A 25 12.50 2.88 14.52
C PHE A 25 13.93 3.10 15.08
N ALA A 26 14.44 2.18 15.90
CA ALA A 26 15.83 2.24 16.36
C ALA A 26 16.82 1.81 15.27
N ALA A 27 16.42 0.96 14.34
CA ALA A 27 17.30 0.41 13.31
C ALA A 27 18.02 1.48 12.44
N PRO A 28 17.38 2.55 11.92
CA PRO A 28 18.08 3.60 11.17
C PRO A 28 19.06 4.42 12.01
N LEU A 29 18.90 4.43 13.35
CA LEU A 29 19.81 5.11 14.28
C LEU A 29 21.04 4.28 14.57
N VAL A 30 20.86 2.96 14.76
CA VAL A 30 21.94 2.01 15.10
C VAL A 30 22.74 1.63 13.85
N LEU A 31 22.08 1.52 12.70
CA LEU A 31 22.65 1.08 11.43
C LEU A 31 22.49 2.15 10.33
N PRO A 32 23.13 3.31 10.47
CA PRO A 32 22.94 4.42 9.52
C PRO A 32 23.35 4.09 8.08
N SER A 33 24.35 3.23 7.90
CA SER A 33 24.80 2.76 6.57
C SER A 33 23.80 1.86 5.86
N HIS A 34 22.81 1.32 6.57
CA HIS A 34 21.77 0.44 6.01
C HIS A 34 20.39 1.10 5.96
N ALA A 35 20.31 2.43 6.17
CA ALA A 35 19.03 3.14 6.21
C ALA A 35 18.25 3.03 4.88
N LEU A 36 18.91 2.99 3.73
CA LEU A 36 18.27 2.76 2.43
C LEU A 36 17.60 1.38 2.35
N ILE A 37 18.26 0.35 2.86
CA ILE A 37 17.69 -1.01 2.90
C ILE A 37 16.48 -1.06 3.84
N ILE A 38 16.55 -0.39 4.99
CA ILE A 38 15.43 -0.29 5.93
C ILE A 38 14.24 0.44 5.28
N ASN A 39 14.51 1.48 4.50
CA ASN A 39 13.49 2.18 3.71
C ASN A 39 12.80 1.24 2.70
N GLU A 40 13.56 0.47 1.94
CA GLU A 40 13.02 -0.51 0.99
C GLU A 40 12.18 -1.58 1.70
N ILE A 41 12.66 -2.11 2.81
CA ILE A 41 11.91 -3.08 3.63
C ILE A 41 10.58 -2.47 4.10
N ALA A 42 10.57 -1.22 4.56
CA ALA A 42 9.35 -0.54 5.00
C ALA A 42 8.34 -0.37 3.85
N ILE A 43 8.80 -0.03 2.66
CA ILE A 43 7.96 0.11 1.46
C ILE A 43 7.37 -1.24 1.05
N VAL A 44 8.18 -2.31 1.00
CA VAL A 44 7.71 -3.66 0.67
C VAL A 44 6.76 -4.19 1.74
N ALA A 45 7.02 -3.90 3.02
CA ALA A 45 6.11 -4.25 4.11
C ALA A 45 4.76 -3.55 3.98
N LEU A 46 4.74 -2.27 3.58
CA LEU A 46 3.50 -1.53 3.32
C LEU A 46 2.70 -2.17 2.18
N PHE A 47 3.38 -2.54 1.09
CA PHE A 47 2.77 -3.27 -0.02
C PHE A 47 2.18 -4.61 0.44
N ALA A 48 2.93 -5.39 1.24
CA ALA A 48 2.48 -6.67 1.78
C ALA A 48 1.25 -6.52 2.69
N VAL A 49 1.23 -5.52 3.59
CA VAL A 49 0.08 -5.23 4.45
C VAL A 49 -1.16 -4.88 3.63
N SER A 50 -1.00 -4.11 2.56
CA SER A 50 -2.13 -3.74 1.68
C SER A 50 -2.67 -4.96 0.91
N LEU A 51 -1.79 -5.84 0.43
CA LEU A 51 -2.16 -7.09 -0.25
C LEU A 51 -2.87 -8.06 0.71
N ASP A 52 -2.34 -8.22 1.92
CA ASP A 52 -2.93 -9.07 2.95
C ASP A 52 -4.32 -8.59 3.38
N LEU A 53 -4.53 -7.27 3.45
CA LEU A 53 -5.84 -6.69 3.74
C LEU A 53 -6.88 -7.05 2.66
N VAL A 54 -6.51 -6.96 1.38
CA VAL A 54 -7.40 -7.31 0.27
C VAL A 54 -7.65 -8.82 0.25
N LEU A 55 -6.60 -9.64 0.27
CA LEU A 55 -6.72 -11.09 0.21
C LEU A 55 -7.44 -11.67 1.43
N GLY A 56 -7.07 -11.20 2.63
CA GLY A 56 -7.56 -11.77 3.90
C GLY A 56 -8.99 -11.40 4.25
N TYR A 57 -9.52 -10.28 3.72
CA TYR A 57 -10.86 -9.78 4.08
C TYR A 57 -11.87 -9.85 2.94
N THR A 58 -11.46 -9.76 1.70
CA THR A 58 -12.36 -9.86 0.54
C THR A 58 -12.25 -11.20 -0.19
N GLY A 59 -11.24 -12.01 0.14
CA GLY A 59 -10.97 -13.28 -0.52
C GLY A 59 -10.60 -13.14 -2.00
N ILE A 60 -10.37 -11.90 -2.47
CA ILE A 60 -10.06 -11.61 -3.87
C ILE A 60 -8.56 -11.67 -4.07
N VAL A 61 -8.09 -12.68 -4.81
CA VAL A 61 -6.71 -12.72 -5.28
C VAL A 61 -6.56 -11.76 -6.45
N SER A 62 -5.63 -10.80 -6.36
CA SER A 62 -5.36 -9.84 -7.42
C SER A 62 -3.89 -9.91 -7.83
N LEU A 63 -3.64 -10.25 -9.08
CA LEU A 63 -2.28 -10.20 -9.66
C LEU A 63 -1.90 -8.80 -10.18
N GLY A 64 -2.89 -7.90 -10.28
CA GLY A 64 -2.68 -6.50 -10.67
C GLY A 64 -2.35 -5.54 -9.52
N HIS A 65 -2.19 -6.03 -8.29
CA HIS A 65 -1.97 -5.14 -7.12
C HIS A 65 -0.72 -4.27 -7.27
N ALA A 66 0.34 -4.80 -7.88
CA ALA A 66 1.56 -4.07 -8.19
C ALA A 66 1.34 -2.88 -9.14
N ALA A 67 0.35 -2.92 -10.02
CA ALA A 67 0.03 -1.83 -10.93
C ALA A 67 -0.52 -0.59 -10.20
N PHE A 68 -1.31 -0.79 -9.15
CA PHE A 68 -1.81 0.31 -8.30
C PHE A 68 -0.67 0.94 -7.49
N PHE A 69 0.25 0.11 -7.01
CA PHE A 69 1.46 0.59 -6.34
C PHE A 69 2.34 1.41 -7.30
N GLY A 70 2.58 0.91 -8.52
CA GLY A 70 3.31 1.62 -9.57
C GLY A 70 2.63 2.94 -9.95
N MET A 71 1.31 2.96 -10.11
CA MET A 71 0.55 4.18 -10.39
C MET A 71 0.72 5.23 -9.29
N GLY A 72 0.69 4.81 -8.02
CA GLY A 72 0.94 5.69 -6.89
C GLY A 72 2.36 6.28 -6.93
N ALA A 73 3.38 5.44 -7.20
CA ALA A 73 4.77 5.87 -7.29
C ALA A 73 5.00 6.89 -8.42
N TYR A 74 4.51 6.60 -9.64
CA TYR A 74 4.60 7.53 -10.77
C TYR A 74 3.85 8.83 -10.50
N SER A 75 2.65 8.76 -9.93
CA SER A 75 1.85 9.95 -9.60
C SER A 75 2.55 10.86 -8.60
N ALA A 76 3.12 10.30 -7.52
CA ALA A 76 3.88 11.07 -6.54
C ALA A 76 5.12 11.69 -7.16
N ALA A 77 5.86 10.93 -7.97
CA ALA A 77 7.08 11.39 -8.60
C ALA A 77 6.83 12.48 -9.66
N LEU A 78 5.79 12.34 -10.48
CA LEU A 78 5.38 13.35 -11.46
C LEU A 78 4.87 14.63 -10.76
N PHE A 79 4.12 14.48 -9.68
CA PHE A 79 3.69 15.61 -8.87
C PHE A 79 4.87 16.38 -8.29
N ALA A 80 5.83 15.66 -7.71
CA ALA A 80 7.05 16.28 -7.16
C ALA A 80 7.89 16.98 -8.23
N LYS A 81 7.97 16.41 -9.43
CA LYS A 81 8.78 16.95 -10.54
C LYS A 81 8.16 18.19 -11.20
N HIS A 82 6.83 18.26 -11.34
CA HIS A 82 6.16 19.27 -12.17
C HIS A 82 5.33 20.29 -11.40
N ILE A 83 4.89 19.97 -10.17
CA ILE A 83 3.92 20.79 -9.43
C ILE A 83 4.55 21.31 -8.13
N HIS A 84 4.83 20.43 -7.20
CA HIS A 84 5.37 20.81 -5.89
C HIS A 84 6.19 19.67 -5.28
N PRO A 85 7.41 19.94 -4.82
CA PRO A 85 8.32 18.91 -4.32
C PRO A 85 7.96 18.37 -2.93
N ASP A 86 6.88 18.81 -2.29
CA ASP A 86 6.46 18.37 -0.95
C ASP A 86 6.02 16.89 -0.96
N PRO A 87 6.70 16.01 -0.18
CA PRO A 87 6.41 14.58 -0.15
C PRO A 87 5.02 14.26 0.39
N LEU A 88 4.48 15.07 1.32
CA LEU A 88 3.16 14.81 1.92
C LEU A 88 2.04 15.11 0.93
N VAL A 89 2.15 16.23 0.21
CA VAL A 89 1.17 16.60 -0.82
C VAL A 89 1.23 15.59 -1.98
N GLY A 90 2.44 15.20 -2.38
CA GLY A 90 2.67 14.14 -3.38
C GLY A 90 2.02 12.80 -2.96
N MET A 91 2.12 12.43 -1.70
CA MET A 91 1.48 11.23 -1.17
C MET A 91 -0.05 11.30 -1.24
N VAL A 92 -0.66 12.43 -0.86
CA VAL A 92 -2.12 12.61 -0.96
C VAL A 92 -2.58 12.52 -2.42
N PHE A 93 -1.82 13.13 -3.33
CA PHE A 93 -2.11 13.04 -4.77
C PHE A 93 -2.00 11.60 -5.29
N ALA A 94 -0.96 10.85 -4.89
CA ALA A 94 -0.77 9.46 -5.24
C ALA A 94 -1.92 8.56 -4.73
N VAL A 95 -2.37 8.78 -3.49
CA VAL A 95 -3.54 8.07 -2.93
C VAL A 95 -4.79 8.38 -3.74
N GLY A 96 -5.02 9.64 -4.11
CA GLY A 96 -6.16 10.05 -4.94
C GLY A 96 -6.18 9.36 -6.31
N THR A 97 -5.07 9.43 -7.04
CA THR A 97 -4.93 8.83 -8.39
C THR A 97 -5.06 7.31 -8.36
N SER A 98 -4.41 6.64 -7.40
CA SER A 98 -4.52 5.18 -7.22
C SER A 98 -5.94 4.75 -6.84
N THR A 99 -6.64 5.56 -6.02
CA THR A 99 -8.04 5.29 -5.64
C THR A 99 -8.97 5.40 -6.86
N VAL A 100 -8.80 6.43 -7.68
CA VAL A 100 -9.59 6.59 -8.92
C VAL A 100 -9.35 5.42 -9.87
N LEU A 101 -8.07 5.04 -10.08
CA LEU A 101 -7.73 3.88 -10.90
C LEU A 101 -8.36 2.59 -10.33
N GLY A 102 -8.27 2.38 -9.02
CA GLY A 102 -8.88 1.23 -8.34
C GLY A 102 -10.40 1.19 -8.51
N ALA A 103 -11.06 2.34 -8.38
CA ALA A 103 -12.51 2.45 -8.59
C ALA A 103 -12.91 2.10 -10.04
N LEU A 104 -12.19 2.59 -11.05
CA LEU A 104 -12.42 2.25 -12.45
C LEU A 104 -12.22 0.76 -12.72
N CYS A 105 -11.12 0.18 -12.22
CA CYS A 105 -10.83 -1.25 -12.39
C CYS A 105 -11.83 -2.14 -11.67
N SER A 106 -12.39 -1.71 -10.53
CA SER A 106 -13.35 -2.49 -9.76
C SER A 106 -14.62 -2.81 -10.56
N LEU A 107 -15.06 -1.89 -11.41
CA LEU A 107 -16.25 -2.09 -12.27
C LEU A 107 -16.12 -3.30 -13.20
N THR A 108 -14.90 -3.59 -13.64
CA THR A 108 -14.61 -4.72 -14.53
C THR A 108 -14.35 -6.00 -13.75
N VAL A 109 -13.58 -5.89 -12.65
CA VAL A 109 -13.16 -7.03 -11.83
C VAL A 109 -14.32 -7.68 -11.08
N MET A 110 -15.31 -6.89 -10.62
CA MET A 110 -16.42 -7.41 -9.81
C MET A 110 -17.39 -8.31 -10.58
N ARG A 111 -17.41 -8.28 -11.91
CA ARG A 111 -18.36 -9.03 -12.76
C ARG A 111 -17.94 -10.47 -13.08
N GLY A 112 -16.70 -10.88 -12.70
CA GLY A 112 -16.14 -12.18 -13.09
C GLY A 112 -16.16 -13.24 -11.99
N THR A 113 -15.96 -14.49 -12.39
CA THR A 113 -15.59 -15.61 -11.51
C THR A 113 -14.17 -15.40 -10.96
N ASP A 114 -13.75 -16.16 -9.97
CA ASP A 114 -12.43 -15.99 -9.34
C ASP A 114 -11.29 -16.12 -10.36
N LEU A 115 -11.37 -17.07 -11.30
CA LEU A 115 -10.37 -17.24 -12.36
C LEU A 115 -10.38 -16.05 -13.33
N THR A 116 -11.58 -15.57 -13.70
CA THR A 116 -11.73 -14.39 -14.57
C THR A 116 -11.14 -13.14 -13.89
N ARG A 117 -11.35 -12.97 -12.59
CA ARG A 117 -10.78 -11.86 -11.80
C ARG A 117 -9.26 -11.86 -11.85
N LEU A 118 -8.63 -13.04 -11.68
CA LEU A 118 -7.17 -13.19 -11.79
C LEU A 118 -6.65 -12.77 -13.16
N MET A 119 -7.29 -13.26 -14.23
CA MET A 119 -6.89 -12.93 -15.60
C MET A 119 -7.07 -11.44 -15.92
N VAL A 120 -8.21 -10.85 -15.51
CA VAL A 120 -8.50 -9.43 -15.75
C VAL A 120 -7.53 -8.54 -14.97
N THR A 121 -7.24 -8.84 -13.70
CA THR A 121 -6.30 -8.05 -12.91
C THR A 121 -4.87 -8.15 -13.45
N LEU A 122 -4.45 -9.32 -13.91
CA LEU A 122 -3.17 -9.48 -14.58
C LEU A 122 -3.11 -8.67 -15.88
N GLY A 123 -4.16 -8.75 -16.72
CA GLY A 123 -4.27 -7.99 -17.96
C GLY A 123 -4.20 -6.48 -17.75
N ILE A 124 -4.92 -5.97 -16.75
CA ILE A 124 -4.86 -4.54 -16.35
C ILE A 124 -3.43 -4.17 -15.94
N GLY A 125 -2.77 -5.02 -15.15
CA GLY A 125 -1.39 -4.79 -14.73
C GLY A 125 -0.42 -4.69 -15.91
N LEU A 126 -0.53 -5.61 -16.89
CA LEU A 126 0.30 -5.60 -18.10
C LEU A 126 0.01 -4.37 -18.98
N ILE A 127 -1.24 -3.98 -19.15
CA ILE A 127 -1.62 -2.78 -19.92
C ILE A 127 -1.02 -1.53 -19.27
N LEU A 128 -1.11 -1.38 -17.96
CA LEU A 128 -0.55 -0.24 -17.24
C LEU A 128 0.97 -0.20 -17.31
N MET A 129 1.62 -1.37 -17.22
CA MET A 129 3.07 -1.48 -17.40
C MET A 129 3.50 -1.07 -18.82
N GLU A 130 2.80 -1.57 -19.84
CA GLU A 130 3.09 -1.23 -21.23
C GLU A 130 2.82 0.25 -21.52
N LEU A 131 1.75 0.80 -20.94
CA LEU A 131 1.45 2.23 -21.04
C LEU A 131 2.55 3.09 -20.42
N ALA A 132 3.06 2.68 -19.24
CA ALA A 132 4.19 3.35 -18.61
C ALA A 132 5.44 3.28 -19.48
N ASN A 133 5.73 2.15 -20.13
CA ASN A 133 6.89 2.00 -21.02
C ASN A 133 6.76 2.81 -22.31
N LYS A 134 5.56 3.03 -22.82
CA LYS A 134 5.34 3.78 -24.08
C LYS A 134 5.22 5.30 -23.92
N LEU A 135 4.87 5.76 -22.73
CA LEU A 135 4.74 7.20 -22.44
C LEU A 135 6.09 7.81 -22.03
N ASP A 136 7.14 7.64 -22.86
CA ASP A 136 8.51 8.10 -22.54
C ASP A 136 8.57 9.57 -22.11
N TRP A 137 7.77 10.41 -22.76
CA TRP A 137 7.73 11.84 -22.43
C TRP A 137 7.18 12.15 -21.01
N LEU A 138 6.42 11.23 -20.44
CA LEU A 138 5.79 11.39 -19.11
C LEU A 138 6.50 10.56 -18.04
N THR A 139 6.73 9.29 -18.30
CA THR A 139 7.22 8.30 -17.33
C THR A 139 8.71 8.03 -17.44
N GLY A 140 9.36 8.49 -18.53
CA GLY A 140 10.73 8.13 -18.87
C GLY A 140 10.87 6.75 -19.52
N GLY A 141 9.74 6.08 -19.82
CA GLY A 141 9.75 4.79 -20.52
C GLY A 141 10.50 3.69 -19.75
N ALA A 142 11.28 2.91 -20.48
CA ALA A 142 12.06 1.80 -19.92
C ALA A 142 13.17 2.24 -18.95
N ASP A 143 13.67 3.48 -19.07
CA ASP A 143 14.70 4.04 -18.19
C ASP A 143 14.12 4.57 -16.87
N GLY A 144 12.80 4.66 -16.79
CA GLY A 144 12.09 5.20 -15.64
C GLY A 144 12.18 6.72 -15.48
N LEU A 145 11.43 7.27 -14.55
CA LEU A 145 11.37 8.70 -14.30
C LEU A 145 12.63 9.18 -13.57
N GLN A 146 13.43 9.98 -14.27
CA GLN A 146 14.67 10.56 -13.74
C GLN A 146 14.49 12.02 -13.35
N GLY A 147 15.43 12.53 -12.51
CA GLY A 147 15.48 13.94 -12.11
C GLY A 147 14.36 14.34 -11.14
N VAL A 148 13.81 13.40 -10.39
CA VAL A 148 12.84 13.70 -9.33
C VAL A 148 13.61 14.18 -8.09
N MET A 149 13.40 15.42 -7.69
CA MET A 149 13.92 15.97 -6.44
C MET A 149 12.76 16.14 -5.46
N MET A 150 12.84 15.42 -4.35
CA MET A 150 11.90 15.60 -3.24
C MET A 150 12.38 16.73 -2.34
N GLY A 151 11.46 17.62 -1.99
CA GLY A 151 11.70 18.66 -1.00
C GLY A 151 11.71 18.12 0.43
N PRO A 152 12.05 18.99 1.41
CA PRO A 152 12.09 18.58 2.81
C PRO A 152 10.71 18.18 3.32
N VAL A 153 10.65 17.11 4.10
CA VAL A 153 9.41 16.69 4.78
C VAL A 153 9.04 17.76 5.80
N LEU A 154 7.79 18.26 5.74
CA LEU A 154 7.28 19.35 6.60
C LEU A 154 8.13 20.66 6.51
N GLY A 155 8.90 20.84 5.43
CA GLY A 155 9.76 22.01 5.28
C GLY A 155 10.99 22.06 6.19
N GLN A 156 11.27 21.01 6.96
CA GLN A 156 12.34 20.99 7.96
C GLN A 156 13.32 19.81 7.79
N PHE A 157 12.83 18.64 7.35
CA PHE A 157 13.64 17.43 7.27
C PHE A 157 14.06 17.17 5.82
N GLU A 158 15.28 17.54 5.48
CA GLU A 158 15.86 17.26 4.17
C GLU A 158 16.18 15.77 4.01
N PHE A 159 16.06 15.28 2.77
CA PHE A 159 16.46 13.91 2.44
C PHE A 159 17.99 13.85 2.35
N ASP A 160 18.59 13.12 3.26
CA ASP A 160 20.03 12.89 3.30
C ASP A 160 20.43 11.75 2.34
N LEU A 161 21.71 11.78 1.89
CA LEU A 161 22.28 10.77 1.01
C LEU A 161 22.33 9.37 1.66
N TYR A 162 22.33 9.29 2.97
CA TYR A 162 22.30 8.04 3.71
C TYR A 162 20.90 7.42 3.81
N GLY A 163 19.86 8.17 3.42
CA GLY A 163 18.47 7.72 3.43
C GLY A 163 17.82 7.60 4.81
N ARG A 164 18.38 8.24 5.84
CA ARG A 164 17.81 8.22 7.19
C ARG A 164 16.43 8.85 7.23
N THR A 165 16.29 10.05 6.69
CA THR A 165 15.01 10.77 6.62
C THR A 165 13.98 9.96 5.82
N ALA A 166 14.39 9.32 4.72
CA ALA A 166 13.53 8.45 3.92
C ALA A 166 13.07 7.23 4.73
N ALA A 167 13.97 6.58 5.48
CA ALA A 167 13.62 5.44 6.33
C ALA A 167 12.63 5.81 7.44
N PHE A 168 12.82 6.93 8.12
CA PHE A 168 11.86 7.40 9.13
C PHE A 168 10.51 7.79 8.51
N TYR A 169 10.52 8.40 7.34
CA TYR A 169 9.31 8.74 6.61
C TYR A 169 8.52 7.48 6.24
N SER A 170 9.15 6.50 5.60
CA SER A 170 8.49 5.26 5.18
C SER A 170 8.01 4.41 6.37
N LEU A 171 8.80 4.31 7.46
CA LEU A 171 8.41 3.63 8.71
C LEU A 171 7.20 4.32 9.36
N THR A 172 7.16 5.66 9.36
CA THR A 172 6.03 6.41 9.91
C THR A 172 4.76 6.17 9.09
N VAL A 173 4.86 6.20 7.75
CA VAL A 173 3.75 5.89 6.86
C VAL A 173 3.28 4.44 7.05
N LEU A 174 4.22 3.49 7.15
CA LEU A 174 3.91 2.08 7.42
C LEU A 174 3.18 1.92 8.75
N LEU A 175 3.63 2.58 9.82
CA LEU A 175 2.97 2.52 11.12
C LEU A 175 1.55 3.08 11.05
N LEU A 176 1.36 4.25 10.42
CA LEU A 176 0.03 4.86 10.27
C LEU A 176 -0.91 3.97 9.45
N CYS A 177 -0.45 3.43 8.33
CA CYS A 177 -1.24 2.51 7.51
C CYS A 177 -1.55 1.20 8.24
N PHE A 178 -0.60 0.67 9.00
CA PHE A 178 -0.83 -0.51 9.86
C PHE A 178 -1.90 -0.25 10.93
N LEU A 179 -1.85 0.91 11.60
CA LEU A 179 -2.86 1.30 12.59
C LEU A 179 -4.24 1.48 11.94
N LEU A 180 -4.31 2.09 10.76
CA LEU A 180 -5.55 2.23 10.00
C LEU A 180 -6.10 0.88 9.56
N ALA A 181 -5.26 -0.01 9.03
CA ALA A 181 -5.63 -1.37 8.66
C ALA A 181 -6.17 -2.14 9.87
N ARG A 182 -5.47 -2.07 11.01
CA ARG A 182 -5.91 -2.68 12.26
C ARG A 182 -7.26 -2.15 12.73
N ARG A 183 -7.46 -0.83 12.66
CA ARG A 183 -8.74 -0.20 13.01
C ARG A 183 -9.87 -0.65 12.07
N PHE A 184 -9.59 -0.75 10.77
CA PHE A 184 -10.53 -1.23 9.77
C PHE A 184 -10.93 -2.70 10.03
N VAL A 185 -9.94 -3.56 10.26
CA VAL A 185 -10.13 -4.99 10.54
C VAL A 185 -11.03 -5.24 11.74
N HIS A 186 -10.88 -4.43 12.81
CA HIS A 186 -11.69 -4.55 14.04
C HIS A 186 -12.95 -3.69 14.02
N SER A 187 -13.26 -3.04 12.91
CA SER A 187 -14.49 -2.29 12.72
C SER A 187 -15.67 -3.21 12.36
N PRO A 188 -16.93 -2.77 12.55
CA PRO A 188 -18.10 -3.51 12.09
C PRO A 188 -18.05 -3.86 10.60
N LEU A 189 -17.46 -2.98 9.77
CA LEU A 189 -17.27 -3.19 8.33
C LEU A 189 -16.34 -4.39 8.05
N GLY A 190 -15.21 -4.51 8.75
CA GLY A 190 -14.31 -5.65 8.61
C GLY A 190 -14.98 -6.97 9.01
N GLY A 191 -15.82 -6.93 10.05
CA GLY A 191 -16.61 -8.09 10.48
C GLY A 191 -17.65 -8.55 9.44
N THR A 192 -18.36 -7.60 8.82
CA THR A 192 -19.35 -7.91 7.77
C THR A 192 -18.71 -8.47 6.51
N LEU A 193 -17.58 -7.90 6.06
CA LEU A 193 -16.83 -8.40 4.90
C LEU A 193 -16.38 -9.86 5.12
N LYS A 194 -15.83 -10.17 6.28
CA LYS A 194 -15.41 -11.53 6.63
C LYS A 194 -16.58 -12.52 6.72
N ALA A 195 -17.75 -12.05 7.15
CA ALA A 195 -18.97 -12.88 7.19
C ALA A 195 -19.48 -13.17 5.77
N ILE A 196 -19.42 -12.20 4.86
CA ILE A 196 -19.79 -12.37 3.45
C ILE A 196 -18.84 -13.35 2.75
N ASP A 197 -17.52 -13.23 2.92
CA ASP A 197 -16.54 -14.16 2.35
C ASP A 197 -16.80 -15.61 2.82
N LYS A 198 -17.04 -15.80 4.13
CA LYS A 198 -17.40 -17.11 4.65
C LYS A 198 -18.69 -17.66 4.05
N ALA A 199 -19.73 -16.85 3.94
CA ALA A 199 -21.01 -17.27 3.38
C ALA A 199 -20.86 -17.71 1.91
N VAL A 200 -20.07 -16.97 1.13
CA VAL A 200 -19.78 -17.31 -0.28
C VAL A 200 -18.99 -18.61 -0.39
N ARG A 201 -18.01 -18.86 0.49
CA ARG A 201 -17.25 -20.12 0.52
C ARG A 201 -18.15 -21.30 0.83
N TYR A 202 -18.98 -21.22 1.88
CA TYR A 202 -19.92 -22.27 2.22
C TYR A 202 -20.91 -22.56 1.09
N ALA A 203 -21.41 -21.53 0.39
CA ALA A 203 -22.29 -21.73 -0.76
C ALA A 203 -21.60 -22.46 -1.92
N LYS A 204 -20.29 -22.24 -2.15
CA LYS A 204 -19.50 -22.94 -3.16
C LYS A 204 -19.18 -24.40 -2.80
N GLU A 205 -19.08 -24.73 -1.52
CA GLU A 205 -18.81 -26.10 -1.05
C GLU A 205 -20.06 -26.99 -1.09
N MET A 206 -21.25 -26.38 -1.18
CA MET A 206 -22.53 -27.12 -1.23
C MET A 206 -23.03 -27.42 -2.64
N VAL A 207 -22.36 -26.94 -3.67
CA VAL A 207 -22.67 -27.16 -5.10
C VAL A 207 -21.60 -28.03 -5.74
#